data_7610fc12ba7d267a7db58e9b340fe071
#
_entry.id   7610fc12ba7d267a7db58e9b340fe071
#
_cell.length_a   1.000
_cell.length_b   1.000
_cell.length_c   1.000
_cell.angle_alpha   90.00
_cell.angle_beta   90.00
_cell.angle_gamma   90.00
#
_symmetry.space_group_name_H-M   'P 1'
#
loop_
_entity.id
_entity.type
_entity.pdbx_description
1 polymer ?
#
loop_
_entity_poly.entity_id
_entity_poly.type
_entity_poly.pdbx_seq_one_letter_code
_entity_poly.pdbx_strand_id
1 'polypeptide(L)'
;MSDKYVIGIDLGGTNTVIGLVDVKGHILAKDDSIKTQAHPDIEEYTDSIAKVINKLAEENGCVGKLEGVGIGAPMANYYTGEIVNAANLPWKGIVPLGWLIEKKTGLPTKVTNDANAAAIGEMKYGVAQGMKDFVYITLGTGVGSGIVANGQLIYGHDGFAGELGHVTAPVLEGRSCGCGRTDCLETYASATGIVRTAKKWLVERDEPSILRDVCINEITSKMLFDAAIKGDKLANDIFEFTGRVLGEAFCNFIAFSAPEAIILFGGLANAGELLLEPIRKHMNKNVVFLWRDKVKVLKSSLPGADAAVLGASALGWKD
;
A
#
# COMPACT_ATOMS: atom_id res chain seq x y z
N MET A 1 -4.37 20.58 26.21
CA MET A 1 -3.50 19.47 25.71
C MET A 1 -2.38 20.13 24.97
N SER A 2 -1.11 19.81 25.24
CA SER A 2 0.01 20.39 24.49
C SER A 2 -0.14 19.97 23.03
N ASP A 3 -0.10 20.94 22.11
CA ASP A 3 -0.13 20.68 20.68
C ASP A 3 1.13 19.86 20.33
N LYS A 4 0.94 18.63 19.93
CA LYS A 4 1.98 17.69 19.53
C LYS A 4 1.79 17.30 18.07
N TYR A 5 2.88 17.15 17.37
CA TYR A 5 2.90 16.88 15.95
C TYR A 5 3.93 15.81 15.61
N VAL A 6 3.78 15.20 14.47
CA VAL A 6 4.75 14.26 13.90
C VAL A 6 4.98 14.58 12.43
N ILE A 7 6.08 14.12 11.92
CA ILE A 7 6.37 14.13 10.49
C ILE A 7 6.09 12.75 9.90
N GLY A 8 5.33 12.73 8.82
CA GLY A 8 5.14 11.56 7.97
C GLY A 8 5.87 11.75 6.64
N ILE A 9 6.66 10.76 6.23
CA ILE A 9 7.41 10.79 4.97
C ILE A 9 7.01 9.59 4.12
N ASP A 10 6.46 9.87 2.95
CA ASP A 10 6.28 8.89 1.88
C ASP A 10 7.46 8.97 0.92
N LEU A 11 8.36 7.98 0.99
CA LEU A 11 9.53 7.90 0.15
C LEU A 11 9.25 7.00 -1.06
N GLY A 12 8.83 7.62 -2.15
CA GLY A 12 8.64 6.93 -3.42
C GLY A 12 9.89 6.91 -4.29
N GLY A 13 9.89 6.05 -5.30
CA GLY A 13 11.01 5.95 -6.26
C GLY A 13 11.27 7.21 -7.06
N THR A 14 10.27 8.07 -7.26
CA THR A 14 10.39 9.30 -8.05
C THR A 14 10.36 10.56 -7.18
N ASN A 15 9.42 10.62 -6.25
CA ASN A 15 9.18 11.77 -5.39
C ASN A 15 9.18 11.35 -3.93
N THR A 16 9.54 12.28 -3.06
CA THR A 16 9.38 12.18 -1.61
C THR A 16 8.38 13.22 -1.17
N VAL A 17 7.38 12.80 -0.39
CA VAL A 17 6.36 13.69 0.18
C VAL A 17 6.51 13.73 1.68
N ILE A 18 6.59 14.92 2.26
CA ILE A 18 6.76 15.16 3.69
C ILE A 18 5.54 15.91 4.21
N GLY A 19 4.89 15.41 5.25
CA GLY A 19 3.74 16.05 5.87
C GLY A 19 3.91 16.26 7.37
N LEU A 20 3.45 17.42 7.84
CA LEU A 20 3.30 17.76 9.26
C LEU A 20 1.89 17.38 9.69
N VAL A 21 1.76 16.49 10.67
CA VAL A 21 0.49 15.86 11.03
C VAL A 21 0.20 16.03 12.53
N ASP A 22 -1.05 16.38 12.86
CA ASP A 22 -1.53 16.48 14.25
C ASP A 22 -1.98 15.11 14.81
N VAL A 23 -2.35 15.09 16.09
CA VAL A 23 -2.81 13.87 16.79
C VAL A 23 -4.09 13.27 16.22
N LYS A 24 -4.86 14.04 15.45
CA LYS A 24 -6.11 13.60 14.83
C LYS A 24 -5.93 13.10 13.40
N GLY A 25 -4.70 13.20 12.86
CA GLY A 25 -4.41 12.85 11.48
C GLY A 25 -4.71 13.98 10.48
N HIS A 26 -4.84 15.22 10.92
CA HIS A 26 -4.91 16.34 9.99
C HIS A 26 -3.52 16.71 9.51
N ILE A 27 -3.33 16.77 8.20
CA ILE A 27 -2.10 17.29 7.59
C ILE A 27 -2.19 18.80 7.58
N LEU A 28 -1.36 19.45 8.42
CA LEU A 28 -1.30 20.90 8.55
C LEU A 28 -0.55 21.56 7.39
N ALA A 29 0.52 20.91 6.95
CA ALA A 29 1.34 21.35 5.84
C ALA A 29 2.01 20.15 5.17
N LYS A 30 2.29 20.31 3.87
CA LYS A 30 2.90 19.26 3.05
C LYS A 30 3.91 19.86 2.09
N ASP A 31 5.01 19.13 1.86
CA ASP A 31 6.04 19.49 0.87
C ASP A 31 6.33 18.27 -0.01
N ASP A 32 6.33 18.45 -1.32
CA ASP A 32 6.61 17.45 -2.35
C ASP A 32 7.74 17.87 -3.31
N SER A 33 8.54 18.85 -2.88
CA SER A 33 9.60 19.44 -3.69
C SER A 33 10.79 18.51 -3.93
N ILE A 34 10.99 17.50 -3.05
CA ILE A 34 12.14 16.59 -3.14
C ILE A 34 11.88 15.53 -4.21
N LYS A 35 12.71 15.55 -5.25
CA LYS A 35 12.74 14.51 -6.30
C LYS A 35 13.75 13.46 -5.92
N THR A 36 13.30 12.27 -5.52
CA THR A 36 14.16 11.19 -5.01
C THR A 36 15.31 10.86 -5.96
N GLN A 37 15.02 10.75 -7.27
CA GLN A 37 16.03 10.42 -8.29
C GLN A 37 17.07 11.55 -8.54
N ALA A 38 16.79 12.78 -8.13
CA ALA A 38 17.74 13.89 -8.28
C ALA A 38 18.84 13.88 -7.22
N HIS A 39 18.77 12.99 -6.24
CA HIS A 39 19.69 12.90 -5.12
C HIS A 39 20.44 11.53 -5.12
N PRO A 40 21.49 11.36 -5.93
CA PRO A 40 22.29 10.13 -5.93
C PRO A 40 23.10 9.92 -4.64
N ASP A 41 23.38 11.01 -3.90
CA ASP A 41 24.03 10.97 -2.60
C ASP A 41 23.00 10.97 -1.47
N ILE A 42 23.06 9.95 -0.61
CA ILE A 42 22.13 9.78 0.50
C ILE A 42 22.31 10.85 1.59
N GLU A 43 23.53 11.36 1.79
CA GLU A 43 23.79 12.43 2.76
C GLU A 43 23.12 13.74 2.31
N GLU A 44 23.28 14.12 1.03
CA GLU A 44 22.61 15.29 0.46
C GLU A 44 21.08 15.15 0.48
N TYR A 45 20.58 13.94 0.20
CA TYR A 45 19.16 13.65 0.27
C TYR A 45 18.59 13.86 1.68
N THR A 46 19.24 13.29 2.67
CA THR A 46 18.79 13.39 4.07
C THR A 46 18.97 14.79 4.64
N ASP A 47 19.96 15.57 4.18
CA ASP A 47 20.05 17.01 4.47
C ASP A 47 18.87 17.79 3.91
N SER A 48 18.44 17.47 2.70
CA SER A 48 17.28 18.10 2.06
C SER A 48 16.00 17.81 2.85
N ILE A 49 15.81 16.55 3.29
CA ILE A 49 14.68 16.16 4.15
C ILE A 49 14.71 16.95 5.47
N ALA A 50 15.86 17.01 6.16
CA ALA A 50 15.97 17.73 7.43
C ALA A 50 15.65 19.23 7.28
N LYS A 51 16.08 19.86 6.19
CA LYS A 51 15.75 21.25 5.88
C LYS A 51 14.23 21.44 5.70
N VAL A 52 13.57 20.55 4.97
CA VAL A 52 12.11 20.61 4.78
C VAL A 52 11.37 20.40 6.10
N ILE A 53 11.79 19.45 6.93
CA ILE A 53 11.18 19.21 8.25
C ILE A 53 11.27 20.48 9.11
N ASN A 54 12.44 21.11 9.19
CA ASN A 54 12.64 22.33 9.96
C ASN A 54 11.79 23.48 9.42
N LYS A 55 11.77 23.68 8.11
CA LYS A 55 10.93 24.68 7.44
C LYS A 55 9.44 24.48 7.79
N LEU A 56 8.91 23.25 7.65
CA LEU A 56 7.53 22.97 7.99
C LEU A 56 7.21 23.25 9.47
N ALA A 57 8.14 22.92 10.38
CA ALA A 57 7.98 23.20 11.80
C ALA A 57 7.99 24.71 12.12
N GLU A 58 8.89 25.48 11.51
CA GLU A 58 9.01 26.94 11.69
C GLU A 58 7.78 27.65 11.16
N GLU A 59 7.40 27.38 9.90
CA GLU A 59 6.27 28.05 9.23
C GLU A 59 4.92 27.80 9.92
N ASN A 60 4.80 26.66 10.65
CA ASN A 60 3.55 26.28 11.34
C ASN A 60 3.62 26.44 12.88
N GLY A 61 4.69 27.06 13.42
CA GLY A 61 4.82 27.28 14.87
C GLY A 61 4.92 26.01 15.72
N CYS A 62 5.48 24.95 15.13
CA CYS A 62 5.60 23.61 15.72
C CYS A 62 7.02 23.27 16.19
N VAL A 63 7.93 24.23 16.17
CA VAL A 63 9.32 24.05 16.67
C VAL A 63 9.27 23.59 18.14
N GLY A 64 10.00 22.51 18.45
CA GLY A 64 10.03 21.91 19.78
C GLY A 64 8.76 21.12 20.16
N LYS A 65 7.79 20.98 19.24
CA LYS A 65 6.54 20.21 19.46
C LYS A 65 6.47 18.94 18.63
N LEU A 66 7.51 18.65 17.81
CA LEU A 66 7.58 17.42 17.03
C LEU A 66 7.98 16.25 17.94
N GLU A 67 7.23 15.16 17.90
CA GLU A 67 7.50 13.97 18.68
C GLU A 67 8.40 12.96 17.97
N GLY A 68 8.33 12.89 16.65
CA GLY A 68 9.13 11.97 15.86
C GLY A 68 8.85 12.06 14.36
N VAL A 69 9.55 11.23 13.63
CA VAL A 69 9.45 11.07 12.18
C VAL A 69 9.10 9.62 11.88
N GLY A 70 8.06 9.41 11.07
CA GLY A 70 7.75 8.10 10.51
C GLY A 70 7.99 8.12 9.00
N ILE A 71 8.55 7.04 8.46
CA ILE A 71 8.91 6.93 7.05
C ILE A 71 8.33 5.63 6.50
N GLY A 72 7.52 5.73 5.43
CA GLY A 72 7.15 4.62 4.57
C GLY A 72 8.06 4.61 3.35
N ALA A 73 8.76 3.50 3.10
CA ALA A 73 9.71 3.40 2.01
C ALA A 73 9.77 1.98 1.43
N PRO A 74 10.05 1.82 0.11
CA PRO A 74 10.22 0.49 -0.47
C PRO A 74 11.42 -0.24 0.15
N MET A 75 11.27 -1.55 0.40
CA MET A 75 12.32 -2.42 0.97
C MET A 75 12.87 -1.93 2.32
N ALA A 76 12.08 -1.18 3.07
CA ALA A 76 12.48 -0.68 4.39
C ALA A 76 12.24 -1.72 5.49
N ASN A 77 13.21 -1.83 6.37
CA ASN A 77 13.20 -2.74 7.52
C ASN A 77 12.90 -1.97 8.81
N TYR A 78 11.85 -2.38 9.52
CA TYR A 78 11.44 -1.71 10.75
C TYR A 78 12.45 -1.83 11.90
N TYR A 79 13.11 -2.98 12.03
CA TYR A 79 14.00 -3.24 13.17
C TYR A 79 15.33 -2.51 13.06
N THR A 80 15.87 -2.39 11.84
CA THR A 80 17.16 -1.74 11.60
C THR A 80 17.05 -0.30 11.14
N GLY A 81 15.86 0.14 10.71
CA GLY A 81 15.66 1.48 10.13
C GLY A 81 16.33 1.66 8.78
N GLU A 82 16.67 0.57 8.10
CA GLU A 82 17.44 0.55 6.85
C GLU A 82 16.54 0.30 5.64
N ILE A 83 16.98 0.78 4.48
CA ILE A 83 16.49 0.34 3.17
C ILE A 83 17.46 -0.68 2.61
N VAL A 84 16.96 -1.83 2.14
CA VAL A 84 17.78 -2.94 1.66
C VAL A 84 17.57 -3.17 0.17
N ASN A 85 18.57 -2.82 -0.65
CA ASN A 85 18.60 -3.08 -2.09
C ASN A 85 17.32 -2.68 -2.87
N ALA A 86 16.69 -1.57 -2.57
CA ALA A 86 15.52 -1.10 -3.28
C ALA A 86 15.84 -0.80 -4.76
N ALA A 87 15.21 -1.54 -5.66
CA ALA A 87 15.52 -1.47 -7.10
C ALA A 87 15.16 -0.10 -7.72
N ASN A 88 14.12 0.54 -7.20
CA ASN A 88 13.56 1.82 -7.68
C ASN A 88 14.16 3.05 -7.02
N LEU A 89 15.13 2.89 -6.13
CA LEU A 89 15.85 4.00 -5.48
C LEU A 89 17.26 4.19 -6.08
N PRO A 90 17.82 5.41 -6.04
CA PRO A 90 19.15 5.68 -6.60
C PRO A 90 20.26 5.04 -5.76
N TRP A 91 20.03 4.81 -4.48
CA TRP A 91 21.01 4.21 -3.56
C TRP A 91 20.95 2.69 -3.60
N LYS A 92 22.14 2.07 -3.60
CA LYS A 92 22.28 0.61 -3.64
C LYS A 92 22.87 0.09 -2.33
N GLY A 93 22.67 -1.20 -2.08
CA GLY A 93 23.13 -1.84 -0.84
C GLY A 93 22.21 -1.54 0.34
N ILE A 94 22.79 -1.44 1.51
CA ILE A 94 22.10 -1.15 2.77
C ILE A 94 22.25 0.33 3.10
N VAL A 95 21.13 1.03 3.26
CA VAL A 95 21.08 2.47 3.53
C VAL A 95 20.46 2.69 4.91
N PRO A 96 21.19 3.20 5.92
CA PRO A 96 20.70 3.40 7.29
C PRO A 96 19.85 4.69 7.39
N LEU A 97 18.74 4.73 6.65
CA LEU A 97 17.92 5.93 6.47
C LEU A 97 17.41 6.50 7.80
N GLY A 98 16.87 5.63 8.67
CA GLY A 98 16.33 6.06 9.97
C GLY A 98 17.36 6.75 10.82
N TRP A 99 18.57 6.16 10.93
CA TRP A 99 19.70 6.75 11.68
C TRP A 99 20.16 8.08 11.09
N LEU A 100 20.23 8.20 9.75
CA LEU A 100 20.64 9.44 9.09
C LEU A 100 19.68 10.59 9.38
N ILE A 101 18.37 10.35 9.28
CA ILE A 101 17.33 11.35 9.57
C ILE A 101 17.33 11.71 11.06
N GLU A 102 17.39 10.73 11.95
CA GLU A 102 17.44 10.97 13.39
C GLU A 102 18.66 11.81 13.79
N LYS A 103 19.84 11.51 13.24
CA LYS A 103 21.09 12.26 13.47
C LYS A 103 20.96 13.73 13.02
N LYS A 104 20.29 14.00 11.89
CA LYS A 104 20.18 15.35 11.31
C LYS A 104 19.07 16.18 11.93
N THR A 105 18.00 15.56 12.39
CA THR A 105 16.82 16.26 12.95
C THR A 105 16.77 16.25 14.48
N GLY A 106 17.46 15.33 15.13
CA GLY A 106 17.33 15.07 16.57
C GLY A 106 16.00 14.44 16.97
N LEU A 107 15.17 14.02 16.01
CA LEU A 107 13.86 13.43 16.25
C LEU A 107 13.93 11.90 16.14
N PRO A 108 13.34 11.14 17.09
CA PRO A 108 13.21 9.71 16.96
C PRO A 108 12.59 9.34 15.61
N THR A 109 13.22 8.44 14.87
CA THR A 109 12.82 8.12 13.50
C THR A 109 12.55 6.62 13.37
N LYS A 110 11.33 6.27 12.91
CA LYS A 110 10.94 4.89 12.59
C LYS A 110 10.71 4.76 11.08
N VAL A 111 11.21 3.67 10.51
CA VAL A 111 11.10 3.39 9.07
C VAL A 111 10.39 2.05 8.88
N THR A 112 9.54 1.93 7.90
CA THR A 112 8.94 0.65 7.51
C THR A 112 8.57 0.65 6.03
N ASN A 113 8.17 -0.50 5.52
CA ASN A 113 7.61 -0.63 4.18
C ASN A 113 6.33 0.23 4.04
N ASP A 114 6.05 0.70 2.84
CA ASP A 114 4.92 1.58 2.51
C ASP A 114 3.54 0.98 2.84
N ALA A 115 3.33 -0.30 2.55
CA ALA A 115 2.08 -0.99 2.88
C ALA A 115 1.91 -1.20 4.39
N ASN A 116 2.99 -1.47 5.10
CA ASN A 116 3.02 -1.54 6.56
C ASN A 116 2.68 -0.20 7.20
N ALA A 117 3.29 0.89 6.71
CA ALA A 117 2.98 2.24 7.16
C ALA A 117 1.49 2.54 6.95
N ALA A 118 0.95 2.22 5.77
CA ALA A 118 -0.45 2.43 5.46
C ALA A 118 -1.39 1.61 6.37
N ALA A 119 -1.04 0.37 6.72
CA ALA A 119 -1.81 -0.44 7.68
C ALA A 119 -1.87 0.21 9.07
N ILE A 120 -0.76 0.77 9.56
CA ILE A 120 -0.71 1.52 10.83
C ILE A 120 -1.55 2.79 10.72
N GLY A 121 -1.52 3.48 9.57
CA GLY A 121 -2.36 4.63 9.29
C GLY A 121 -3.86 4.31 9.35
N GLU A 122 -4.29 3.19 8.78
CA GLU A 122 -5.68 2.71 8.89
C GLU A 122 -6.08 2.42 10.33
N MET A 123 -5.20 1.82 11.11
CA MET A 123 -5.44 1.55 12.52
C MET A 123 -5.59 2.85 13.33
N LYS A 124 -4.82 3.87 13.01
CA LYS A 124 -4.81 5.13 13.77
C LYS A 124 -5.85 6.14 13.29
N TYR A 125 -6.06 6.27 11.99
CA TYR A 125 -6.86 7.34 11.38
C TYR A 125 -7.96 6.87 10.44
N GLY A 126 -7.97 5.58 10.05
CA GLY A 126 -8.85 5.04 9.03
C GLY A 126 -9.98 4.17 9.54
N VAL A 127 -10.51 3.30 8.67
CA VAL A 127 -11.63 2.39 8.98
C VAL A 127 -11.30 1.31 9.99
N ALA A 128 -10.00 1.06 10.25
CA ALA A 128 -9.54 0.09 11.24
C ALA A 128 -9.45 0.65 12.67
N GLN A 129 -9.88 1.89 12.91
CA GLN A 129 -9.90 2.43 14.28
C GLN A 129 -10.72 1.54 15.20
N GLY A 130 -10.10 1.10 16.30
CA GLY A 130 -10.69 0.18 17.28
C GLY A 130 -10.58 -1.31 16.94
N MET A 131 -10.19 -1.68 15.72
CA MET A 131 -9.88 -3.06 15.35
C MET A 131 -8.50 -3.45 15.89
N LYS A 132 -8.37 -4.70 16.28
CA LYS A 132 -7.09 -5.28 16.74
C LYS A 132 -6.50 -6.29 15.78
N ASP A 133 -7.34 -6.86 14.93
CA ASP A 133 -6.97 -7.95 14.03
C ASP A 133 -7.52 -7.66 12.63
N PHE A 134 -6.66 -7.26 11.71
CA PHE A 134 -7.06 -7.01 10.32
C PHE A 134 -5.90 -7.21 9.35
N VAL A 135 -6.23 -7.41 8.08
CA VAL A 135 -5.27 -7.45 6.98
C VAL A 135 -5.52 -6.24 6.08
N TYR A 136 -4.49 -5.47 5.83
CA TYR A 136 -4.49 -4.37 4.88
C TYR A 136 -3.88 -4.82 3.56
N ILE A 137 -4.54 -4.51 2.45
CA ILE A 137 -4.10 -4.88 1.10
C ILE A 137 -4.13 -3.63 0.22
N THR A 138 -2.99 -3.26 -0.34
CA THR A 138 -2.93 -2.22 -1.37
C THR A 138 -2.91 -2.83 -2.76
N LEU A 139 -3.83 -2.37 -3.62
CA LEU A 139 -4.02 -2.82 -5.00
C LEU A 139 -3.59 -1.68 -5.95
N GLY A 140 -2.28 -1.50 -6.07
CA GLY A 140 -1.62 -0.54 -6.95
C GLY A 140 -1.00 -1.21 -8.17
N THR A 141 0.18 -0.76 -8.60
CA THR A 141 0.98 -1.41 -9.65
C THR A 141 1.27 -2.87 -9.31
N GLY A 142 1.58 -3.15 -8.04
CA GLY A 142 1.66 -4.48 -7.44
C GLY A 142 0.58 -4.67 -6.37
N VAL A 143 0.78 -5.68 -5.52
CA VAL A 143 -0.03 -5.95 -4.33
C VAL A 143 0.87 -5.89 -3.11
N GLY A 144 0.71 -4.85 -2.29
CA GLY A 144 1.35 -4.75 -0.97
C GLY A 144 0.38 -5.13 0.14
N SER A 145 0.90 -5.39 1.33
CA SER A 145 0.04 -5.74 2.46
C SER A 145 0.70 -5.47 3.82
N GLY A 146 -0.15 -5.36 4.83
CA GLY A 146 0.24 -5.33 6.24
C GLY A 146 -0.72 -6.17 7.06
N ILE A 147 -0.21 -6.93 8.01
CA ILE A 147 -1.00 -7.80 8.88
C ILE A 147 -0.93 -7.24 10.29
N VAL A 148 -2.08 -6.94 10.86
CA VAL A 148 -2.20 -6.49 12.25
C VAL A 148 -2.85 -7.59 13.08
N ALA A 149 -2.22 -7.96 14.19
CA ALA A 149 -2.74 -8.92 15.16
C ALA A 149 -2.55 -8.39 16.59
N ASN A 150 -3.59 -8.49 17.42
CA ASN A 150 -3.60 -7.91 18.77
C ASN A 150 -3.26 -6.41 18.82
N GLY A 151 -3.62 -5.65 17.79
CA GLY A 151 -3.33 -4.22 17.68
C GLY A 151 -1.86 -3.90 17.35
N GLN A 152 -1.08 -4.88 16.92
CA GLN A 152 0.31 -4.72 16.52
C GLN A 152 0.54 -5.22 15.11
N LEU A 153 1.31 -4.47 14.32
CA LEU A 153 1.72 -4.91 13.01
C LEU A 153 2.71 -6.08 13.12
N ILE A 154 2.50 -7.11 12.30
CA ILE A 154 3.42 -8.26 12.22
C ILE A 154 4.56 -7.91 11.28
N TYR A 155 5.75 -7.70 11.83
CA TYR A 155 6.97 -7.47 11.07
C TYR A 155 7.74 -8.76 10.75
N GLY A 156 7.46 -9.86 11.46
CA GLY A 156 8.20 -11.11 11.36
C GLY A 156 9.56 -11.06 12.05
N HIS A 157 10.33 -12.13 11.90
CA HIS A 157 11.64 -12.27 12.54
C HIS A 157 12.67 -11.28 11.96
N ASP A 158 12.62 -11.05 10.66
CA ASP A 158 13.60 -10.27 9.91
C ASP A 158 13.10 -8.90 9.43
N GLY A 159 11.84 -8.55 9.76
CA GLY A 159 11.25 -7.26 9.40
C GLY A 159 10.54 -7.21 8.05
N PHE A 160 10.41 -8.35 7.35
CA PHE A 160 9.83 -8.43 6.00
C PHE A 160 8.55 -9.27 5.91
N ALA A 161 7.86 -9.52 7.02
CA ALA A 161 6.57 -10.21 6.97
C ALA A 161 5.49 -9.37 6.28
N GLY A 162 4.46 -10.04 5.78
CA GLY A 162 3.33 -9.36 5.18
C GLY A 162 3.42 -9.22 3.65
N GLU A 163 4.29 -9.96 2.97
CA GLU A 163 4.43 -9.95 1.50
C GLU A 163 3.35 -10.82 0.82
N LEU A 164 2.06 -10.54 1.14
CA LEU A 164 0.93 -11.36 0.63
C LEU A 164 0.70 -11.23 -0.87
N GLY A 165 1.22 -10.19 -1.52
CA GLY A 165 1.22 -10.07 -2.98
C GLY A 165 2.02 -11.17 -3.67
N HIS A 166 2.98 -11.78 -2.95
CA HIS A 166 3.85 -12.83 -3.47
C HIS A 166 3.43 -14.24 -3.06
N VAL A 167 2.29 -14.43 -2.40
CA VAL A 167 1.73 -15.78 -2.24
C VAL A 167 1.33 -16.35 -3.60
N THR A 168 1.33 -17.66 -3.72
CA THR A 168 0.87 -18.32 -4.94
C THR A 168 -0.61 -18.05 -5.13
N ALA A 169 -1.00 -17.55 -6.30
CA ALA A 169 -2.39 -17.30 -6.65
C ALA A 169 -3.17 -18.62 -6.75
N PRO A 170 -4.50 -18.62 -6.53
CA PRO A 170 -5.34 -19.81 -6.73
C PRO A 170 -5.49 -20.19 -8.20
N VAL A 171 -4.87 -19.44 -9.09
CA VAL A 171 -4.84 -19.68 -10.55
C VAL A 171 -3.38 -19.78 -10.99
N LEU A 172 -3.06 -20.81 -11.77
CA LEU A 172 -1.70 -21.09 -12.23
C LEU A 172 -1.67 -21.03 -13.77
N GLU A 173 -1.23 -19.89 -14.30
CA GLU A 173 -1.09 -19.65 -15.75
C GLU A 173 0.36 -19.40 -16.17
N GLY A 174 1.33 -19.56 -15.25
CA GLY A 174 2.74 -19.33 -15.48
C GLY A 174 3.12 -17.85 -15.60
N ARG A 175 2.35 -16.92 -14.98
CA ARG A 175 2.62 -15.49 -15.07
C ARG A 175 3.88 -15.12 -14.28
N SER A 176 4.91 -14.67 -15.00
CA SER A 176 6.15 -14.21 -14.37
C SER A 176 5.91 -13.01 -13.44
N CYS A 177 6.51 -13.02 -12.27
CA CYS A 177 6.55 -11.95 -11.29
C CYS A 177 7.94 -11.30 -11.23
N GLY A 178 7.99 -10.02 -10.91
CA GLY A 178 9.23 -9.26 -10.72
C GLY A 178 10.14 -9.81 -9.61
N CYS A 179 9.58 -10.58 -8.66
CA CYS A 179 10.37 -11.25 -7.61
C CYS A 179 11.13 -12.50 -8.07
N GLY A 180 11.06 -12.86 -9.35
CA GLY A 180 11.71 -14.06 -9.92
C GLY A 180 10.86 -15.34 -9.86
N ARG A 181 9.69 -15.32 -9.22
CA ARG A 181 8.74 -16.44 -9.15
C ARG A 181 7.70 -16.33 -10.28
N THR A 182 6.87 -17.35 -10.40
CA THR A 182 5.67 -17.35 -11.23
C THR A 182 4.42 -17.38 -10.36
N ASP A 183 3.31 -16.92 -10.92
CA ASP A 183 1.96 -16.99 -10.35
C ASP A 183 1.82 -16.40 -8.95
N CYS A 184 2.57 -15.32 -8.66
CA CYS A 184 2.29 -14.51 -7.48
C CYS A 184 0.92 -13.84 -7.61
N LEU A 185 0.19 -13.67 -6.50
CA LEU A 185 -1.13 -13.05 -6.46
C LEU A 185 -1.17 -11.69 -7.18
N GLU A 186 -0.13 -10.86 -7.03
CA GLU A 186 -0.05 -9.56 -7.69
C GLU A 186 -0.10 -9.65 -9.22
N THR A 187 0.37 -10.76 -9.83
CA THR A 187 0.37 -10.92 -11.29
C THR A 187 -1.04 -11.08 -11.88
N TYR A 188 -2.03 -11.27 -11.03
CA TYR A 188 -3.46 -11.40 -11.39
C TYR A 188 -4.30 -10.25 -10.83
N ALA A 189 -4.02 -9.82 -9.62
CA ALA A 189 -4.94 -9.02 -8.81
C ALA A 189 -4.44 -7.57 -8.54
N SER A 190 -3.34 -7.15 -9.14
CA SER A 190 -2.91 -5.75 -9.16
C SER A 190 -3.50 -4.98 -10.33
N ALA A 191 -3.29 -3.65 -10.38
CA ALA A 191 -3.66 -2.83 -11.54
C ALA A 191 -2.96 -3.30 -12.83
N THR A 192 -1.72 -3.78 -12.73
CA THR A 192 -1.01 -4.40 -13.87
C THR A 192 -1.52 -5.82 -14.15
N GLY A 193 -1.88 -6.56 -13.10
CA GLY A 193 -2.39 -7.92 -13.21
C GLY A 193 -3.72 -8.01 -13.94
N ILE A 194 -4.68 -7.12 -13.62
CA ILE A 194 -5.97 -7.08 -14.32
C ILE A 194 -5.80 -6.69 -15.81
N VAL A 195 -4.86 -5.81 -16.13
CA VAL A 195 -4.52 -5.46 -17.51
C VAL A 195 -3.91 -6.65 -18.26
N ARG A 196 -3.04 -7.44 -17.61
CA ARG A 196 -2.51 -8.68 -18.21
C ARG A 196 -3.64 -9.67 -18.55
N THR A 197 -4.63 -9.80 -17.64
CA THR A 197 -5.83 -10.63 -17.92
C THR A 197 -6.59 -10.10 -19.12
N ALA A 198 -6.82 -8.78 -19.21
CA ALA A 198 -7.52 -8.16 -20.32
C ALA A 198 -6.83 -8.40 -21.66
N LYS A 199 -5.52 -8.16 -21.72
CA LYS A 199 -4.72 -8.38 -22.93
C LYS A 199 -4.79 -9.84 -23.38
N LYS A 200 -4.68 -10.79 -22.46
CA LYS A 200 -4.81 -12.21 -22.74
C LYS A 200 -6.20 -12.54 -23.32
N TRP A 201 -7.26 -12.11 -22.63
CA TRP A 201 -8.62 -12.46 -23.03
C TRP A 201 -9.08 -11.78 -24.31
N LEU A 202 -8.60 -10.57 -24.61
CA LEU A 202 -8.85 -9.92 -25.89
C LEU A 202 -8.24 -10.70 -27.09
N VAL A 203 -7.17 -11.46 -26.85
CA VAL A 203 -6.56 -12.33 -27.89
C VAL A 203 -7.26 -13.70 -27.95
N GLU A 204 -7.64 -14.28 -26.81
CA GLU A 204 -8.15 -15.63 -26.71
C GLU A 204 -9.66 -15.74 -26.93
N ARG A 205 -10.41 -14.65 -26.86
CA ARG A 205 -11.87 -14.61 -26.95
C ARG A 205 -12.29 -13.66 -28.10
N ASP A 206 -13.36 -14.01 -28.78
CA ASP A 206 -13.88 -13.25 -29.93
C ASP A 206 -15.12 -12.41 -29.57
N GLU A 207 -15.57 -12.43 -28.31
CA GLU A 207 -16.75 -11.67 -27.90
C GLU A 207 -16.57 -10.15 -28.11
N PRO A 208 -17.66 -9.42 -28.45
CA PRO A 208 -17.60 -7.97 -28.60
C PRO A 208 -17.16 -7.27 -27.32
N SER A 209 -16.29 -6.26 -27.48
CA SER A 209 -15.85 -5.40 -26.38
C SER A 209 -15.39 -4.06 -26.94
N ILE A 210 -15.73 -2.96 -26.26
CA ILE A 210 -15.25 -1.61 -26.61
C ILE A 210 -13.72 -1.47 -26.42
N LEU A 211 -13.11 -2.39 -25.68
CA LEU A 211 -11.65 -2.43 -25.50
C LEU A 211 -10.91 -2.86 -26.76
N ARG A 212 -11.59 -3.44 -27.77
CA ARG A 212 -10.99 -3.81 -29.06
C ARG A 212 -10.69 -2.61 -29.94
N ASP A 213 -11.34 -1.48 -29.68
CA ASP A 213 -11.10 -0.22 -30.38
C ASP A 213 -9.82 0.49 -29.91
N VAL A 214 -9.19 -0.02 -28.84
CA VAL A 214 -7.96 0.53 -28.25
C VAL A 214 -6.77 -0.36 -28.59
N CYS A 215 -5.61 0.26 -28.86
CA CYS A 215 -4.38 -0.51 -29.04
C CYS A 215 -4.12 -1.35 -27.75
N ILE A 216 -3.89 -2.65 -27.93
CA ILE A 216 -3.75 -3.60 -26.81
C ILE A 216 -2.65 -3.20 -25.82
N ASN A 217 -1.62 -2.48 -26.30
CA ASN A 217 -0.53 -2.03 -25.43
C ASN A 217 -0.89 -0.79 -24.60
N GLU A 218 -1.93 -0.06 -24.99
CA GLU A 218 -2.39 1.15 -24.31
C GLU A 218 -3.49 0.88 -23.28
N ILE A 219 -3.99 -0.35 -23.18
CA ILE A 219 -5.02 -0.73 -22.22
C ILE A 219 -4.52 -0.48 -20.81
N THR A 220 -5.34 0.23 -20.02
CA THR A 220 -5.11 0.53 -18.60
C THR A 220 -6.21 -0.05 -17.72
N SER A 221 -5.95 -0.21 -16.43
CA SER A 221 -6.96 -0.63 -15.45
C SER A 221 -8.15 0.35 -15.37
N LYS A 222 -7.90 1.65 -15.61
CA LYS A 222 -8.96 2.65 -15.71
C LYS A 222 -9.88 2.42 -16.91
N MET A 223 -9.32 2.14 -18.08
CA MET A 223 -10.12 1.82 -19.28
C MET A 223 -10.99 0.58 -19.08
N LEU A 224 -10.47 -0.44 -18.36
CA LEU A 224 -11.26 -1.61 -17.98
C LEU A 224 -12.43 -1.24 -17.09
N PHE A 225 -12.21 -0.40 -16.08
CA PHE A 225 -13.27 0.12 -15.24
C PHE A 225 -14.31 0.89 -16.06
N ASP A 226 -13.86 1.85 -16.88
CA ASP A 226 -14.73 2.67 -17.72
C ASP A 226 -15.55 1.83 -18.73
N ALA A 227 -15.00 0.71 -19.21
CA ALA A 227 -15.70 -0.24 -20.06
C ALA A 227 -16.76 -1.04 -19.26
N ALA A 228 -16.38 -1.55 -18.10
CA ALA A 228 -17.27 -2.36 -17.26
C ALA A 228 -18.52 -1.58 -16.83
N ILE A 229 -18.38 -0.31 -16.39
CA ILE A 229 -19.54 0.54 -16.02
C ILE A 229 -20.44 0.87 -17.19
N LYS A 230 -19.94 0.80 -18.45
CA LYS A 230 -20.75 0.92 -19.67
C LYS A 230 -21.43 -0.39 -20.07
N GLY A 231 -21.29 -1.44 -19.30
CA GLY A 231 -21.90 -2.74 -19.55
C GLY A 231 -21.11 -3.66 -20.48
N ASP A 232 -19.83 -3.36 -20.75
CA ASP A 232 -18.95 -4.24 -21.50
C ASP A 232 -18.81 -5.59 -20.80
N LYS A 233 -19.23 -6.66 -21.48
CA LYS A 233 -19.26 -8.00 -20.87
C LYS A 233 -17.88 -8.51 -20.56
N LEU A 234 -16.93 -8.35 -21.49
CA LEU A 234 -15.55 -8.82 -21.27
C LEU A 234 -14.90 -8.12 -20.08
N ALA A 235 -15.10 -6.80 -19.98
CA ALA A 235 -14.56 -6.03 -18.85
C ALA A 235 -15.20 -6.47 -17.50
N ASN A 236 -16.50 -6.71 -17.46
CA ASN A 236 -17.19 -7.23 -16.28
C ASN A 236 -16.69 -8.63 -15.90
N ASP A 237 -16.52 -9.54 -16.87
CA ASP A 237 -15.98 -10.88 -16.65
C ASP A 237 -14.54 -10.83 -16.08
N ILE A 238 -13.73 -9.83 -16.50
CA ILE A 238 -12.37 -9.62 -15.97
C ILE A 238 -12.41 -9.17 -14.51
N PHE A 239 -13.32 -8.27 -14.12
CA PHE A 239 -13.50 -7.89 -12.72
C PHE A 239 -14.00 -9.05 -11.86
N GLU A 240 -14.96 -9.84 -12.36
CA GLU A 240 -15.42 -11.06 -11.69
C GLU A 240 -14.28 -12.07 -11.49
N PHE A 241 -13.45 -12.28 -12.51
CA PHE A 241 -12.25 -13.14 -12.41
C PHE A 241 -11.27 -12.62 -11.37
N THR A 242 -10.96 -11.32 -11.39
CA THR A 242 -10.01 -10.69 -10.46
C THR A 242 -10.54 -10.77 -9.03
N GLY A 243 -11.83 -10.49 -8.83
CA GLY A 243 -12.50 -10.62 -7.54
C GLY A 243 -12.52 -12.05 -7.03
N ARG A 244 -12.70 -13.04 -7.92
CA ARG A 244 -12.59 -14.47 -7.58
C ARG A 244 -11.19 -14.81 -7.09
N VAL A 245 -10.16 -14.41 -7.81
CA VAL A 245 -8.74 -14.65 -7.44
C VAL A 245 -8.43 -14.07 -6.06
N LEU A 246 -8.85 -12.83 -5.80
CA LEU A 246 -8.69 -12.19 -4.49
C LEU A 246 -9.49 -12.90 -3.40
N GLY A 247 -10.77 -13.18 -3.65
CA GLY A 247 -11.64 -13.84 -2.66
C GLY A 247 -11.14 -15.22 -2.24
N GLU A 248 -10.66 -16.01 -3.18
CA GLU A 248 -10.06 -17.32 -2.90
C GLU A 248 -8.72 -17.19 -2.15
N ALA A 249 -7.87 -16.22 -2.50
CA ALA A 249 -6.63 -15.94 -1.76
C ALA A 249 -6.92 -15.47 -0.32
N PHE A 250 -7.95 -14.65 -0.13
CA PHE A 250 -8.35 -14.16 1.19
C PHE A 250 -8.80 -15.27 2.13
N CYS A 251 -9.33 -16.37 1.62
CA CYS A 251 -9.63 -17.54 2.45
C CYS A 251 -8.39 -18.08 3.16
N ASN A 252 -7.22 -18.06 2.50
CA ASN A 252 -5.96 -18.47 3.11
C ASN A 252 -5.49 -17.45 4.17
N PHE A 253 -5.65 -16.14 3.90
CA PHE A 253 -5.30 -15.11 4.87
C PHE A 253 -6.18 -15.18 6.13
N ILE A 254 -7.47 -15.43 5.94
CA ILE A 254 -8.43 -15.63 7.03
C ILE A 254 -8.08 -16.87 7.85
N ALA A 255 -7.75 -17.99 7.20
CA ALA A 255 -7.37 -19.22 7.90
C ALA A 255 -6.07 -19.05 8.71
N PHE A 256 -5.18 -18.17 8.27
CA PHE A 256 -3.91 -17.89 8.93
C PHE A 256 -4.06 -16.90 10.12
N SER A 257 -4.83 -15.82 9.96
CA SER A 257 -4.85 -14.71 10.93
C SER A 257 -6.20 -14.43 11.59
N ALA A 258 -7.30 -15.05 11.12
CA ALA A 258 -8.67 -14.85 11.61
C ALA A 258 -9.03 -13.36 11.84
N PRO A 259 -8.88 -12.47 10.84
CA PRO A 259 -9.03 -11.05 11.02
C PRO A 259 -10.50 -10.62 11.14
N GLU A 260 -10.76 -9.47 11.77
CA GLU A 260 -12.07 -8.79 11.78
C GLU A 260 -12.45 -8.29 10.40
N ALA A 261 -11.43 -7.82 9.66
CA ALA A 261 -11.61 -7.26 8.32
C ALA A 261 -10.38 -7.46 7.42
N ILE A 262 -10.63 -7.45 6.10
CA ILE A 262 -9.63 -7.22 5.08
C ILE A 262 -9.93 -5.86 4.45
N ILE A 263 -8.98 -4.93 4.53
CA ILE A 263 -9.13 -3.53 4.11
C ILE A 263 -8.37 -3.32 2.81
N LEU A 264 -9.09 -2.86 1.78
CA LEU A 264 -8.53 -2.64 0.45
C LEU A 264 -8.27 -1.16 0.19
N PHE A 265 -7.10 -0.86 -0.36
CA PHE A 265 -6.68 0.47 -0.80
C PHE A 265 -6.10 0.42 -2.21
N GLY A 266 -5.89 1.59 -2.82
CA GLY A 266 -5.23 1.73 -4.12
C GLY A 266 -6.18 1.90 -5.29
N GLY A 267 -5.59 2.14 -6.46
CA GLY A 267 -6.35 2.50 -7.65
C GLY A 267 -7.39 1.47 -8.08
N LEU A 268 -7.05 0.18 -7.99
CA LEU A 268 -7.98 -0.88 -8.37
C LEU A 268 -9.11 -1.04 -7.33
N ALA A 269 -8.87 -0.78 -6.05
CA ALA A 269 -9.91 -0.79 -5.01
C ALA A 269 -10.97 0.32 -5.23
N ASN A 270 -10.63 1.38 -5.98
CA ASN A 270 -11.57 2.43 -6.35
C ASN A 270 -12.68 1.97 -7.32
N ALA A 271 -12.57 0.79 -7.90
CA ALA A 271 -13.66 0.18 -8.67
C ALA A 271 -14.91 -0.12 -7.80
N GLY A 272 -14.78 -0.05 -6.46
CA GLY A 272 -15.92 -0.19 -5.55
C GLY A 272 -16.57 -1.55 -5.68
N GLU A 273 -17.90 -1.59 -5.70
CA GLU A 273 -18.66 -2.85 -5.71
C GLU A 273 -18.39 -3.72 -6.94
N LEU A 274 -17.97 -3.15 -8.05
CA LEU A 274 -17.54 -3.91 -9.24
C LEU A 274 -16.44 -4.94 -8.91
N LEU A 275 -15.57 -4.62 -7.94
CA LEU A 275 -14.51 -5.52 -7.44
C LEU A 275 -14.88 -6.16 -6.10
N LEU A 276 -15.48 -5.39 -5.17
CA LEU A 276 -15.73 -5.85 -3.80
C LEU A 276 -16.80 -6.94 -3.73
N GLU A 277 -17.85 -6.85 -4.55
CA GLU A 277 -18.92 -7.85 -4.58
C GLU A 277 -18.40 -9.24 -5.01
N PRO A 278 -17.68 -9.39 -6.14
CA PRO A 278 -17.05 -10.66 -6.50
C PRO A 278 -16.08 -11.18 -5.43
N ILE A 279 -15.30 -10.32 -4.78
CA ILE A 279 -14.42 -10.74 -3.68
C ILE A 279 -15.22 -11.38 -2.56
N ARG A 280 -16.25 -10.67 -2.04
CA ARG A 280 -17.11 -11.19 -0.95
C ARG A 280 -17.80 -12.48 -1.32
N LYS A 281 -18.35 -12.56 -2.53
CA LYS A 281 -19.02 -13.74 -3.07
C LYS A 281 -18.09 -14.96 -3.07
N HIS A 282 -16.90 -14.83 -3.64
CA HIS A 282 -15.98 -15.96 -3.74
C HIS A 282 -15.29 -16.28 -2.42
N MET A 283 -15.01 -15.30 -1.60
CA MET A 283 -14.50 -15.48 -0.23
C MET A 283 -15.51 -16.27 0.61
N ASN A 284 -16.76 -15.82 0.71
CA ASN A 284 -17.77 -16.48 1.54
C ASN A 284 -18.14 -17.88 1.03
N LYS A 285 -18.04 -18.14 -0.28
CA LYS A 285 -18.24 -19.45 -0.87
C LYS A 285 -17.17 -20.46 -0.44
N ASN A 286 -15.91 -20.01 -0.33
CA ASN A 286 -14.74 -20.89 -0.21
C ASN A 286 -14.12 -20.89 1.20
N VAL A 287 -14.42 -19.88 2.04
CA VAL A 287 -13.88 -19.81 3.41
C VAL A 287 -14.47 -20.94 4.29
N VAL A 288 -13.67 -21.41 5.24
CA VAL A 288 -14.13 -22.38 6.26
C VAL A 288 -15.38 -21.82 6.96
N PHE A 289 -16.36 -22.68 7.24
CA PHE A 289 -17.67 -22.30 7.80
C PHE A 289 -17.59 -21.42 9.07
N LEU A 290 -16.50 -21.52 9.84
CA LEU A 290 -16.24 -20.72 11.05
C LEU A 290 -16.25 -19.22 10.79
N TRP A 291 -15.83 -18.76 9.61
CA TRP A 291 -15.67 -17.34 9.25
C TRP A 291 -16.64 -16.86 8.19
N ARG A 292 -17.54 -17.73 7.69
CA ARG A 292 -18.53 -17.33 6.68
C ARG A 292 -19.37 -16.17 7.18
N ASP A 293 -19.45 -15.12 6.37
CA ASP A 293 -20.17 -13.86 6.63
C ASP A 293 -19.71 -13.09 7.88
N LYS A 294 -18.56 -13.44 8.47
CA LYS A 294 -18.01 -12.77 9.65
C LYS A 294 -16.90 -11.78 9.32
N VAL A 295 -16.02 -12.13 8.39
CA VAL A 295 -14.90 -11.26 8.00
C VAL A 295 -15.38 -10.20 7.01
N LYS A 296 -15.18 -8.94 7.34
CA LYS A 296 -15.59 -7.82 6.49
C LYS A 296 -14.54 -7.56 5.40
N VAL A 297 -15.00 -7.24 4.19
CA VAL A 297 -14.13 -6.69 3.13
C VAL A 297 -14.51 -5.22 2.97
N LEU A 298 -13.59 -4.34 3.37
CA LEU A 298 -13.81 -2.89 3.46
C LEU A 298 -12.90 -2.17 2.48
N LYS A 299 -13.33 -1.00 2.03
CA LYS A 299 -12.47 -0.04 1.35
C LYS A 299 -11.88 0.93 2.38
N SER A 300 -10.60 1.24 2.25
CA SER A 300 -9.93 2.27 3.04
C SER A 300 -10.68 3.61 2.98
N SER A 301 -10.72 4.33 4.09
CA SER A 301 -11.26 5.69 4.17
C SER A 301 -10.18 6.78 4.13
N LEU A 302 -8.91 6.39 4.15
CA LEU A 302 -7.83 7.37 4.07
C LEU A 302 -7.85 8.08 2.70
N PRO A 303 -7.64 9.41 2.66
CA PRO A 303 -7.58 10.16 1.41
C PRO A 303 -6.44 9.64 0.53
N GLY A 304 -6.75 9.21 -0.70
CA GLY A 304 -5.79 8.52 -1.57
C GLY A 304 -4.47 9.28 -1.80
N ALA A 305 -4.55 10.62 -1.92
CA ALA A 305 -3.36 11.46 -2.11
C ALA A 305 -2.49 11.61 -0.85
N ASP A 306 -3.05 11.40 0.34
CA ASP A 306 -2.40 11.67 1.62
C ASP A 306 -2.23 10.41 2.48
N ALA A 307 -2.80 9.28 2.04
CA ALA A 307 -2.79 8.03 2.79
C ALA A 307 -1.39 7.55 3.16
N ALA A 308 -0.43 7.69 2.25
CA ALA A 308 0.95 7.27 2.47
C ALA A 308 1.64 8.13 3.55
N VAL A 309 1.46 9.46 3.47
CA VAL A 309 1.98 10.40 4.48
C VAL A 309 1.32 10.16 5.85
N LEU A 310 0.00 9.98 5.88
CA LEU A 310 -0.72 9.65 7.11
C LEU A 310 -0.27 8.32 7.69
N GLY A 311 -0.12 7.31 6.85
CA GLY A 311 0.41 6.01 7.23
C GLY A 311 1.78 6.12 7.88
N ALA A 312 2.70 6.80 7.20
CA ALA A 312 4.04 7.05 7.72
C ALA A 312 3.99 7.85 9.04
N SER A 313 3.19 8.92 9.12
CA SER A 313 3.08 9.75 10.32
C SER A 313 2.67 8.96 11.56
N ALA A 314 1.86 7.93 11.38
CA ALA A 314 1.39 7.09 12.48
C ALA A 314 2.54 6.38 13.22
N LEU A 315 3.68 6.14 12.56
CA LEU A 315 4.90 5.59 13.18
C LEU A 315 5.65 6.61 14.06
N GLY A 316 5.53 7.90 13.76
CA GLY A 316 6.28 8.97 14.42
C GLY A 316 5.80 9.30 15.84
N TRP A 317 4.66 8.78 16.26
CA TRP A 317 4.16 8.98 17.61
C TRP A 317 4.95 8.15 18.63
N LYS A 318 5.16 8.72 19.81
CA LYS A 318 5.67 7.96 20.98
C LYS A 318 4.54 7.08 21.48
N ASP A 319 4.88 5.84 21.82
CA ASP A 319 3.99 4.87 22.46
C ASP A 319 3.55 5.34 23.84
#